data_efd36d41b42b44b860ad3d6575c5ee7a
#
_entry.id   efd36d41b42b44b860ad3d6575c5ee7a
#
_cell.length_a   1.000
_cell.length_b   1.000
_cell.length_c   1.000
_cell.angle_alpha   90.00
_cell.angle_beta   90.00
_cell.angle_gamma   90.00
#
_symmetry.space_group_name_H-M   'P 1'
#
loop_
_entity.id
_entity.type
_entity.pdbx_description
1 polymer ?
#
loop_
_entity_poly.entity_id
_entity_poly.type
_entity_poly.pdbx_seq_one_letter_code
_entity_poly.pdbx_strand_id
1 'polypeptide(L)'
;MGPGFRRDAAFERGMSDIVELETRIAELRRAQGEEHPDTLAAMLELAELLWKEGRLGAARSLEEHVVAARLRLFGERHADTLKAMGKLATTIGAYGDLAGARAMQQRIVELAPEVWGEDGRDTWRALNNLAGTVAAEGDLLGARELLETAVAGMTRLWGEEDSDSLAAMGNLAGVLWQIGERDEAYWLQQQVVETRRRVQGDNDPATRAAVAAFDIMQRDAGY
;
A
#
# COMPACT_ATOMS: atom_id res chain seq x y z
N MET A 1 14.72 9.98 -41.44
CA MET A 1 14.13 8.85 -40.69
C MET A 1 14.22 9.21 -39.22
N GLY A 2 13.08 9.59 -38.60
CA GLY A 2 13.02 9.98 -37.20
C GLY A 2 13.16 8.76 -36.28
N PRO A 3 13.61 8.94 -35.02
CA PRO A 3 13.73 7.84 -34.07
C PRO A 3 12.33 7.31 -33.76
N GLY A 4 12.06 6.08 -34.20
CA GLY A 4 10.82 5.40 -33.87
C GLY A 4 10.70 5.26 -32.35
N PHE A 5 9.61 5.81 -31.78
CA PHE A 5 9.18 5.53 -30.43
C PHE A 5 9.05 4.00 -30.27
N ARG A 6 10.02 3.38 -29.62
CA ARG A 6 9.81 2.03 -29.06
C ARG A 6 8.79 2.21 -27.95
N ARG A 7 7.54 1.84 -28.21
CA ARG A 7 6.57 1.65 -27.15
C ARG A 7 7.17 0.62 -26.20
N ASP A 8 7.23 0.99 -24.92
CA ASP A 8 7.84 0.15 -23.90
C ASP A 8 7.03 -1.16 -23.83
N ALA A 9 7.69 -2.32 -23.95
CA ALA A 9 7.04 -3.63 -23.90
C ALA A 9 6.30 -3.88 -22.56
N ALA A 10 6.62 -3.12 -21.52
CA ALA A 10 5.90 -3.07 -20.25
C ALA A 10 4.55 -2.37 -20.37
N PHE A 11 4.49 -1.24 -21.10
CA PHE A 11 3.25 -0.50 -21.37
C PHE A 11 2.28 -1.33 -22.24
N GLU A 12 2.78 -2.00 -23.28
CA GLU A 12 1.92 -2.86 -24.11
C GLU A 12 1.36 -4.04 -23.33
N ARG A 13 2.13 -4.63 -22.41
CA ARG A 13 1.64 -5.69 -21.51
C ARG A 13 0.58 -5.16 -20.55
N GLY A 14 0.81 -4.04 -19.88
CA GLY A 14 -0.18 -3.46 -18.97
C GLY A 14 -1.52 -3.14 -19.66
N MET A 15 -1.48 -2.65 -20.92
CA MET A 15 -2.69 -2.44 -21.72
C MET A 15 -3.40 -3.75 -22.07
N SER A 16 -2.67 -4.82 -22.37
CA SER A 16 -3.24 -6.15 -22.64
C SER A 16 -3.92 -6.70 -21.41
N ASP A 17 -3.27 -6.62 -20.26
CA ASP A 17 -3.79 -7.14 -18.98
C ASP A 17 -5.07 -6.38 -18.54
N ILE A 18 -5.14 -5.07 -18.78
CA ILE A 18 -6.35 -4.27 -18.54
C ILE A 18 -7.51 -4.75 -19.39
N VAL A 19 -7.31 -4.94 -20.71
CA VAL A 19 -8.37 -5.41 -21.63
C VAL A 19 -8.84 -6.81 -21.27
N GLU A 20 -7.93 -7.70 -20.87
CA GLU A 20 -8.27 -9.05 -20.41
C GLU A 20 -9.14 -9.02 -19.15
N LEU A 21 -8.78 -8.19 -18.16
CA LEU A 21 -9.58 -8.05 -16.94
C LEU A 21 -10.94 -7.37 -17.21
N GLU A 22 -11.02 -6.38 -18.07
CA GLU A 22 -12.30 -5.79 -18.48
C GLU A 22 -13.23 -6.82 -19.13
N THR A 23 -12.69 -7.69 -19.98
CA THR A 23 -13.43 -8.78 -20.62
C THR A 23 -13.90 -9.80 -19.57
N ARG A 24 -13.01 -10.22 -18.68
CA ARG A 24 -13.33 -11.15 -17.58
C ARG A 24 -14.43 -10.58 -16.67
N ILE A 25 -14.36 -9.30 -16.31
CA ILE A 25 -15.40 -8.64 -15.52
C ILE A 25 -16.74 -8.66 -16.24
N ALA A 26 -16.77 -8.38 -17.56
CA ALA A 26 -18.00 -8.40 -18.34
C ALA A 26 -18.62 -9.80 -18.40
N GLU A 27 -17.82 -10.85 -18.52
CA GLU A 27 -18.26 -12.25 -18.47
C GLU A 27 -18.81 -12.63 -17.09
N LEU A 28 -18.09 -12.29 -16.01
CA LEU A 28 -18.51 -12.55 -14.63
C LEU A 28 -19.82 -11.83 -14.30
N ARG A 29 -19.96 -10.56 -14.70
CA ARG A 29 -21.22 -9.80 -14.55
C ARG A 29 -22.41 -10.48 -15.21
N ARG A 30 -22.23 -11.03 -16.41
CA ARG A 30 -23.30 -11.75 -17.14
C ARG A 30 -23.64 -13.09 -16.50
N ALA A 31 -22.63 -13.82 -16.03
CA ALA A 31 -22.79 -15.16 -15.50
C ALA A 31 -23.38 -15.20 -14.08
N GLN A 32 -22.96 -14.31 -13.22
CA GLN A 32 -23.25 -14.40 -11.79
C GLN A 32 -23.63 -13.06 -11.12
N GLY A 33 -23.63 -11.97 -11.89
CA GLY A 33 -24.04 -10.64 -11.41
C GLY A 33 -22.89 -9.73 -10.98
N GLU A 34 -23.20 -8.45 -10.83
CA GLU A 34 -22.23 -7.41 -10.57
C GLU A 34 -21.64 -7.47 -9.15
N GLU A 35 -22.46 -7.87 -8.18
CA GLU A 35 -22.06 -7.94 -6.76
C GLU A 35 -21.53 -9.32 -6.34
N HIS A 36 -21.36 -10.25 -7.27
CA HIS A 36 -20.78 -11.54 -6.93
C HIS A 36 -19.32 -11.38 -6.47
N PRO A 37 -18.87 -12.14 -5.43
CA PRO A 37 -17.51 -12.01 -4.89
C PRO A 37 -16.41 -12.06 -5.94
N ASP A 38 -16.51 -12.95 -6.95
CA ASP A 38 -15.50 -13.06 -8.02
C ASP A 38 -15.51 -11.83 -8.95
N THR A 39 -16.69 -11.27 -9.22
CA THR A 39 -16.81 -10.03 -10.00
C THR A 39 -16.16 -8.87 -9.28
N LEU A 40 -16.45 -8.71 -7.98
CA LEU A 40 -15.85 -7.69 -7.14
C LEU A 40 -14.34 -7.86 -6.96
N ALA A 41 -13.86 -9.12 -6.90
CA ALA A 41 -12.41 -9.40 -6.84
C ALA A 41 -11.72 -8.99 -8.15
N ALA A 42 -12.27 -9.35 -9.30
CA ALA A 42 -11.73 -8.96 -10.60
C ALA A 42 -11.73 -7.43 -10.79
N MET A 43 -12.73 -6.71 -10.26
CA MET A 43 -12.73 -5.25 -10.25
C MET A 43 -11.58 -4.65 -9.43
N LEU A 44 -11.23 -5.25 -8.28
CA LEU A 44 -10.09 -4.80 -7.48
C LEU A 44 -8.76 -5.12 -8.16
N GLU A 45 -8.64 -6.25 -8.88
CA GLU A 45 -7.46 -6.55 -9.70
C GLU A 45 -7.28 -5.49 -10.80
N LEU A 46 -8.37 -5.11 -11.48
CA LEU A 46 -8.34 -4.05 -12.48
C LEU A 46 -8.00 -2.68 -11.87
N ALA A 47 -8.56 -2.35 -10.71
CA ALA A 47 -8.26 -1.11 -10.01
C ALA A 47 -6.77 -1.01 -9.65
N GLU A 48 -6.15 -2.12 -9.22
CA GLU A 48 -4.72 -2.17 -8.91
C GLU A 48 -3.84 -1.95 -10.15
N LEU A 49 -4.19 -2.52 -11.30
CA LEU A 49 -3.49 -2.25 -12.55
C LEU A 49 -3.64 -0.79 -12.99
N LEU A 50 -4.86 -0.26 -12.92
CA LEU A 50 -5.13 1.14 -13.25
C LEU A 50 -4.35 2.10 -12.34
N TRP A 51 -4.22 1.77 -11.07
CA TRP A 51 -3.42 2.54 -10.12
C TRP A 51 -1.93 2.54 -10.50
N LYS A 52 -1.36 1.37 -10.86
CA LYS A 52 0.03 1.23 -11.34
C LYS A 52 0.30 2.03 -12.62
N GLU A 53 -0.70 2.12 -13.50
CA GLU A 53 -0.65 2.92 -14.73
C GLU A 53 -0.92 4.44 -14.48
N GLY A 54 -1.10 4.88 -13.23
CA GLY A 54 -1.40 6.26 -12.86
C GLY A 54 -2.83 6.72 -13.19
N ARG A 55 -3.72 5.80 -13.59
CA ARG A 55 -5.14 6.08 -13.89
C ARG A 55 -5.98 6.10 -12.61
N LEU A 56 -5.56 6.94 -11.64
CA LEU A 56 -6.09 6.94 -10.28
C LEU A 56 -7.61 7.18 -10.21
N GLY A 57 -8.16 8.03 -11.06
CA GLY A 57 -9.62 8.30 -11.08
C GLY A 57 -10.45 7.07 -11.47
N ALA A 58 -9.97 6.27 -12.43
CA ALA A 58 -10.62 5.02 -12.83
C ALA A 58 -10.48 3.93 -11.74
N ALA A 59 -9.30 3.82 -11.14
CA ALA A 59 -9.07 2.91 -10.00
C ALA A 59 -10.02 3.25 -8.84
N ARG A 60 -10.08 4.52 -8.44
CA ARG A 60 -10.98 5.02 -7.38
C ARG A 60 -12.43 4.64 -7.64
N SER A 61 -12.94 4.86 -8.86
CA SER A 61 -14.34 4.57 -9.20
C SER A 61 -14.69 3.08 -9.04
N LEU A 62 -13.76 2.18 -9.42
CA LEU A 62 -13.94 0.75 -9.22
C LEU A 62 -13.89 0.36 -7.74
N GLU A 63 -12.96 0.92 -7.00
CA GLU A 63 -12.82 0.66 -5.56
C GLU A 63 -14.02 1.19 -4.77
N GLU A 64 -14.53 2.38 -5.07
CA GLU A 64 -15.76 2.93 -4.49
C GLU A 64 -16.96 2.00 -4.73
N HIS A 65 -17.09 1.48 -5.96
CA HIS A 65 -18.14 0.52 -6.29
C HIS A 65 -18.02 -0.76 -5.46
N VAL A 66 -16.80 -1.33 -5.37
CA VAL A 66 -16.56 -2.56 -4.60
C VAL A 66 -16.81 -2.34 -3.11
N VAL A 67 -16.34 -1.23 -2.53
CA VAL A 67 -16.59 -0.88 -1.12
C VAL A 67 -18.09 -0.78 -0.84
N ALA A 68 -18.83 -0.06 -1.70
CA ALA A 68 -20.29 0.08 -1.54
C ALA A 68 -21.02 -1.27 -1.63
N ALA A 69 -20.63 -2.15 -2.55
CA ALA A 69 -21.19 -3.49 -2.67
C ALA A 69 -20.88 -4.34 -1.43
N ARG A 70 -19.62 -4.37 -0.97
CA ARG A 70 -19.22 -5.15 0.21
C ARG A 70 -19.85 -4.67 1.50
N LEU A 71 -20.04 -3.35 1.65
CA LEU A 71 -20.79 -2.78 2.78
C LEU A 71 -22.24 -3.29 2.81
N ARG A 72 -22.90 -3.37 1.65
CA ARG A 72 -24.28 -3.92 1.57
C ARG A 72 -24.35 -5.41 1.84
N LEU A 73 -23.40 -6.18 1.31
CA LEU A 73 -23.42 -7.64 1.37
C LEU A 73 -22.97 -8.17 2.72
N PHE A 74 -21.92 -7.58 3.29
CA PHE A 74 -21.21 -8.17 4.44
C PHE A 74 -21.15 -7.23 5.65
N GLY A 75 -21.47 -5.95 5.46
CA GLY A 75 -21.29 -4.93 6.49
C GLY A 75 -19.85 -4.46 6.65
N GLU A 76 -19.67 -3.45 7.50
CA GLU A 76 -18.38 -2.79 7.73
C GLU A 76 -17.37 -3.70 8.47
N ARG A 77 -17.87 -4.56 9.38
CA ARG A 77 -17.04 -5.48 10.20
C ARG A 77 -16.68 -6.79 9.47
N HIS A 78 -16.56 -6.75 8.16
CA HIS A 78 -16.13 -7.90 7.38
C HIS A 78 -14.72 -7.68 6.86
N ALA A 79 -13.87 -8.70 6.92
CA ALA A 79 -12.46 -8.62 6.51
C ALA A 79 -12.29 -8.10 5.08
N ASP A 80 -13.11 -8.58 4.14
CA ASP A 80 -13.03 -8.14 2.75
C ASP A 80 -13.49 -6.71 2.54
N THR A 81 -14.45 -6.22 3.36
CA THR A 81 -14.88 -4.83 3.34
C THR A 81 -13.74 -3.92 3.79
N LEU A 82 -13.10 -4.23 4.91
CA LEU A 82 -11.97 -3.45 5.40
C LEU A 82 -10.77 -3.47 4.45
N LYS A 83 -10.48 -4.61 3.79
CA LYS A 83 -9.45 -4.69 2.75
C LYS A 83 -9.76 -3.79 1.55
N ALA A 84 -11.01 -3.76 1.09
CA ALA A 84 -11.41 -2.87 0.01
C ALA A 84 -11.31 -1.39 0.41
N MET A 85 -11.76 -1.05 1.62
CA MET A 85 -11.60 0.30 2.18
C MET A 85 -10.13 0.71 2.25
N GLY A 86 -9.23 -0.18 2.64
CA GLY A 86 -7.79 0.08 2.69
C GLY A 86 -7.19 0.41 1.31
N LYS A 87 -7.59 -0.31 0.26
CA LYS A 87 -7.19 -0.01 -1.12
C LYS A 87 -7.73 1.36 -1.55
N LEU A 88 -9.02 1.60 -1.34
CA LEU A 88 -9.66 2.89 -1.66
C LEU A 88 -8.98 4.05 -0.91
N ALA A 89 -8.68 3.91 0.38
CA ALA A 89 -7.98 4.94 1.15
C ALA A 89 -6.62 5.29 0.55
N THR A 90 -5.85 4.29 0.11
CA THR A 90 -4.56 4.51 -0.57
C THR A 90 -4.75 5.29 -1.87
N THR A 91 -5.77 4.93 -2.67
CA THR A 91 -6.06 5.60 -3.95
C THR A 91 -6.55 7.03 -3.73
N ILE A 92 -7.41 7.26 -2.74
CA ILE A 92 -7.90 8.60 -2.37
C ILE A 92 -6.74 9.50 -1.92
N GLY A 93 -5.83 8.98 -1.09
CA GLY A 93 -4.63 9.69 -0.67
C GLY A 93 -3.70 10.04 -1.83
N ALA A 94 -3.45 9.10 -2.73
CA ALA A 94 -2.66 9.33 -3.95
C ALA A 94 -3.33 10.33 -4.91
N TYR A 95 -4.66 10.44 -4.88
CA TYR A 95 -5.42 11.43 -5.65
C TYR A 95 -5.38 12.83 -5.02
N GLY A 96 -4.86 12.96 -3.77
CA GLY A 96 -4.67 14.22 -3.05
C GLY A 96 -5.65 14.49 -1.92
N ASP A 97 -6.65 13.65 -1.69
CA ASP A 97 -7.57 13.75 -0.55
C ASP A 97 -6.99 12.98 0.66
N LEU A 98 -5.99 13.58 1.29
CA LEU A 98 -5.34 12.98 2.46
C LEU A 98 -6.29 12.89 3.66
N ALA A 99 -7.15 13.89 3.86
CA ALA A 99 -8.10 13.90 4.96
C ALA A 99 -9.14 12.76 4.83
N GLY A 100 -9.68 12.54 3.62
CA GLY A 100 -10.57 11.41 3.35
C GLY A 100 -9.88 10.06 3.52
N ALA A 101 -8.64 9.94 3.06
CA ALA A 101 -7.82 8.73 3.25
C ALA A 101 -7.57 8.45 4.73
N ARG A 102 -7.16 9.46 5.51
CA ARG A 102 -6.95 9.36 6.96
C ARG A 102 -8.20 8.91 7.70
N ALA A 103 -9.33 9.56 7.43
CA ALA A 103 -10.60 9.21 8.10
C ALA A 103 -10.97 7.73 7.84
N MET A 104 -10.82 7.27 6.60
CA MET A 104 -11.10 5.88 6.25
C MET A 104 -10.11 4.91 6.90
N GLN A 105 -8.82 5.23 6.94
CA GLN A 105 -7.81 4.40 7.58
C GLN A 105 -7.96 4.37 9.11
N GLN A 106 -8.30 5.48 9.75
CA GLN A 106 -8.64 5.50 11.17
C GLN A 106 -9.80 4.55 11.47
N ARG A 107 -10.84 4.58 10.63
CA ARG A 107 -11.97 3.67 10.79
C ARG A 107 -11.56 2.20 10.65
N ILE A 108 -10.67 1.88 9.73
CA ILE A 108 -10.12 0.53 9.58
C ILE A 108 -9.36 0.12 10.84
N VAL A 109 -8.47 0.98 11.36
CA VAL A 109 -7.67 0.70 12.57
C VAL A 109 -8.56 0.46 13.79
N GLU A 110 -9.66 1.21 13.94
CA GLU A 110 -10.66 0.99 15.02
C GLU A 110 -11.31 -0.40 14.96
N LEU A 111 -11.63 -0.88 13.76
CA LEU A 111 -12.32 -2.15 13.55
C LEU A 111 -11.38 -3.36 13.42
N ALA A 112 -10.14 -3.12 13.09
CA ALA A 112 -9.13 -4.13 12.77
C ALA A 112 -8.96 -5.18 13.88
N PRO A 113 -8.85 -4.82 15.19
CA PRO A 113 -8.70 -5.81 16.25
C PRO A 113 -9.91 -6.76 16.38
N GLU A 114 -11.11 -6.27 16.14
CA GLU A 114 -12.33 -7.08 16.17
C GLU A 114 -12.38 -8.06 14.98
N VAL A 115 -11.94 -7.62 13.79
CA VAL A 115 -12.09 -8.37 12.53
C VAL A 115 -10.93 -9.32 12.28
N TRP A 116 -9.70 -8.90 12.60
CA TRP A 116 -8.48 -9.65 12.31
C TRP A 116 -7.72 -10.11 13.56
N GLY A 117 -8.18 -9.72 14.75
CA GLY A 117 -7.50 -9.95 16.03
C GLY A 117 -6.48 -8.84 16.33
N GLU A 118 -6.20 -8.65 17.63
CA GLU A 118 -5.22 -7.64 18.10
C GLU A 118 -3.82 -7.89 17.52
N ASP A 119 -3.39 -9.15 17.47
CA ASP A 119 -2.10 -9.58 16.91
C ASP A 119 -2.22 -9.95 15.41
N GLY A 120 -3.34 -9.65 14.76
CA GLY A 120 -3.59 -9.96 13.36
C GLY A 120 -2.66 -9.16 12.41
N ARG A 121 -2.11 -9.83 11.38
CA ARG A 121 -1.21 -9.19 10.42
C ARG A 121 -1.85 -7.96 9.75
N ASP A 122 -3.11 -8.07 9.34
CA ASP A 122 -3.82 -6.97 8.69
C ASP A 122 -4.15 -5.83 9.67
N THR A 123 -4.24 -6.09 10.99
CA THR A 123 -4.36 -5.05 12.03
C THR A 123 -3.12 -4.16 12.06
N TRP A 124 -1.95 -4.76 12.10
CA TRP A 124 -0.68 -4.02 12.12
C TRP A 124 -0.39 -3.31 10.80
N ARG A 125 -0.74 -3.94 9.66
CA ARG A 125 -0.67 -3.29 8.34
C ARG A 125 -1.57 -2.05 8.26
N ALA A 126 -2.77 -2.10 8.82
CA ALA A 126 -3.67 -0.95 8.86
C ALA A 126 -3.05 0.22 9.64
N LEU A 127 -2.41 -0.05 10.79
CA LEU A 127 -1.71 0.97 11.57
C LEU A 127 -0.54 1.59 10.78
N ASN A 128 0.27 0.76 10.14
CA ASN A 128 1.37 1.23 9.29
C ASN A 128 0.87 2.10 8.11
N ASN A 129 -0.25 1.74 7.48
CA ASN A 129 -0.82 2.51 6.40
C ASN A 129 -1.37 3.86 6.88
N LEU A 130 -2.04 3.90 8.04
CA LEU A 130 -2.48 5.14 8.67
C LEU A 130 -1.30 6.08 8.93
N ALA A 131 -0.20 5.55 9.46
CA ALA A 131 1.00 6.34 9.72
C ALA A 131 1.57 6.98 8.44
N GLY A 132 1.57 6.25 7.32
CA GLY A 132 1.98 6.80 6.03
C GLY A 132 1.12 7.99 5.57
N THR A 133 -0.20 7.92 5.77
CA THR A 133 -1.11 9.03 5.44
C THR A 133 -0.93 10.21 6.39
N VAL A 134 -0.76 9.96 7.69
CA VAL A 134 -0.47 10.99 8.71
C VAL A 134 0.84 11.72 8.40
N ALA A 135 1.88 10.98 7.96
CA ALA A 135 3.13 11.59 7.50
C ALA A 135 2.93 12.45 6.24
N ALA A 136 2.13 11.98 5.28
CA ALA A 136 1.83 12.72 4.06
C ALA A 136 1.04 14.03 4.33
N GLU A 137 0.25 14.09 5.38
CA GLU A 137 -0.40 15.33 5.87
C GLU A 137 0.58 16.30 6.56
N GLY A 138 1.81 15.86 6.84
CA GLY A 138 2.83 16.65 7.52
C GLY A 138 2.87 16.47 9.04
N ASP A 139 2.01 15.66 9.63
CA ASP A 139 2.06 15.31 11.06
C ASP A 139 3.12 14.20 11.27
N LEU A 140 4.38 14.61 11.16
CA LEU A 140 5.51 13.69 11.25
C LEU A 140 5.69 13.08 12.64
N LEU A 141 5.34 13.82 13.71
CA LEU A 141 5.43 13.31 15.07
C LEU A 141 4.35 12.25 15.34
N GLY A 142 3.12 12.52 14.94
CA GLY A 142 2.05 11.53 15.04
C GLY A 142 2.33 10.28 14.19
N ALA A 143 2.90 10.44 13.00
CA ALA A 143 3.32 9.33 12.15
C ALA A 143 4.43 8.49 12.80
N ARG A 144 5.41 9.14 13.44
CA ARG A 144 6.49 8.47 14.20
C ARG A 144 5.92 7.57 15.30
N GLU A 145 5.04 8.09 16.15
CA GLU A 145 4.43 7.34 17.25
C GLU A 145 3.69 6.08 16.76
N LEU A 146 2.92 6.23 15.66
CA LEU A 146 2.22 5.11 15.04
C LEU A 146 3.19 4.07 14.47
N LEU A 147 4.27 4.51 13.82
CA LEU A 147 5.28 3.61 13.22
C LEU A 147 6.12 2.91 14.27
N GLU A 148 6.55 3.58 15.34
CA GLU A 148 7.25 2.95 16.47
C GLU A 148 6.39 1.83 17.08
N THR A 149 5.10 2.10 17.27
CA THR A 149 4.13 1.11 17.75
C THR A 149 4.01 -0.07 16.77
N ALA A 150 3.88 0.21 15.47
CA ALA A 150 3.77 -0.82 14.43
C ALA A 150 5.05 -1.68 14.34
N VAL A 151 6.23 -1.06 14.32
CA VAL A 151 7.53 -1.75 14.29
C VAL A 151 7.69 -2.65 15.52
N ALA A 152 7.44 -2.13 16.73
CA ALA A 152 7.56 -2.91 17.96
C ALA A 152 6.61 -4.12 17.97
N GLY A 153 5.36 -3.94 17.54
CA GLY A 153 4.37 -5.01 17.46
C GLY A 153 4.72 -6.06 16.41
N MET A 154 5.05 -5.63 15.20
CA MET A 154 5.40 -6.53 14.09
C MET A 154 6.68 -7.31 14.36
N THR A 155 7.75 -6.66 14.85
CA THR A 155 9.02 -7.35 15.17
C THR A 155 8.85 -8.33 16.32
N ARG A 156 8.05 -8.00 17.32
CA ARG A 156 7.72 -8.94 18.41
C ARG A 156 7.00 -10.19 17.91
N LEU A 157 6.07 -10.04 16.96
CA LEU A 157 5.21 -11.13 16.49
C LEU A 157 5.86 -11.98 15.40
N TRP A 158 6.57 -11.34 14.45
CA TRP A 158 7.06 -12.02 13.24
C TRP A 158 8.56 -11.90 13.03
N GLY A 159 9.25 -11.14 13.87
CA GLY A 159 10.70 -10.92 13.77
C GLY A 159 11.07 -9.75 12.86
N GLU A 160 12.33 -9.33 12.96
CA GLU A 160 12.88 -8.18 12.21
C GLU A 160 13.07 -8.48 10.72
N GLU A 161 13.16 -9.76 10.32
CA GLU A 161 13.33 -10.17 8.94
C GLU A 161 12.02 -10.31 8.16
N ASP A 162 10.89 -10.21 8.86
CA ASP A 162 9.57 -10.29 8.22
C ASP A 162 9.34 -9.11 7.26
N SER A 163 8.70 -9.37 6.13
CA SER A 163 8.49 -8.37 5.08
C SER A 163 7.69 -7.15 5.54
N ASP A 164 6.69 -7.35 6.41
CA ASP A 164 5.88 -6.26 6.95
C ASP A 164 6.64 -5.47 8.01
N SER A 165 7.42 -6.15 8.87
CA SER A 165 8.32 -5.51 9.83
C SER A 165 9.32 -4.60 9.11
N LEU A 166 9.97 -5.12 8.06
CA LEU A 166 10.91 -4.34 7.24
C LEU A 166 10.23 -3.18 6.50
N ALA A 167 8.97 -3.31 6.10
CA ALA A 167 8.24 -2.20 5.50
C ALA A 167 7.94 -1.10 6.53
N ALA A 168 7.51 -1.46 7.73
CA ALA A 168 7.28 -0.50 8.81
C ALA A 168 8.57 0.20 9.25
N MET A 169 9.68 -0.54 9.37
CA MET A 169 11.01 0.03 9.67
C MET A 169 11.46 1.03 8.59
N GLY A 170 11.26 0.72 7.31
CA GLY A 170 11.57 1.63 6.21
C GLY A 170 10.72 2.91 6.23
N ASN A 171 9.42 2.79 6.55
CA ASN A 171 8.55 3.94 6.72
C ASN A 171 8.98 4.80 7.91
N LEU A 172 9.35 4.18 9.04
CA LEU A 172 9.88 4.89 10.21
C LEU A 172 11.18 5.64 9.86
N ALA A 173 12.11 4.98 9.17
CA ALA A 173 13.34 5.64 8.72
C ALA A 173 13.05 6.86 7.84
N GLY A 174 12.07 6.78 6.94
CA GLY A 174 11.63 7.90 6.11
C GLY A 174 11.08 9.07 6.93
N VAL A 175 10.28 8.80 7.95
CA VAL A 175 9.73 9.83 8.87
C VAL A 175 10.83 10.43 9.73
N LEU A 176 11.70 9.65 10.33
CA LEU A 176 12.86 10.11 11.11
C LEU A 176 13.76 11.03 10.28
N TRP A 177 14.00 10.67 9.00
CA TRP A 177 14.74 11.52 8.08
C TRP A 177 14.11 12.90 7.88
N GLN A 178 12.79 12.94 7.72
CA GLN A 178 12.04 14.19 7.54
C GLN A 178 11.99 15.05 8.81
N ILE A 179 11.96 14.44 9.99
CA ILE A 179 12.04 15.16 11.30
C ILE A 179 13.44 15.75 11.51
N GLY A 180 14.48 15.16 10.89
CA GLY A 180 15.87 15.58 11.03
C GLY A 180 16.71 14.67 11.94
N GLU A 181 16.16 13.57 12.43
CA GLU A 181 16.88 12.53 13.19
C GLU A 181 17.68 11.62 12.24
N ARG A 182 18.66 12.24 11.57
CA ARG A 182 19.32 11.67 10.40
C ARG A 182 20.17 10.43 10.71
N ASP A 183 20.86 10.41 11.84
CA ASP A 183 21.73 9.27 12.21
C ASP A 183 20.90 8.01 12.47
N GLU A 184 19.79 8.14 13.19
CA GLU A 184 18.87 7.04 13.46
C GLU A 184 18.18 6.56 12.18
N ALA A 185 17.67 7.50 11.37
CA ALA A 185 17.05 7.18 10.08
C ALA A 185 18.00 6.44 9.15
N TYR A 186 19.25 6.90 9.05
CA TYR A 186 20.29 6.30 8.21
C TYR A 186 20.60 4.87 8.65
N TRP A 187 20.85 4.70 9.96
CA TRP A 187 21.11 3.38 10.52
C TRP A 187 19.96 2.41 10.28
N LEU A 188 18.73 2.84 10.55
CA LEU A 188 17.53 2.02 10.37
C LEU A 188 17.32 1.63 8.91
N GLN A 189 17.47 2.58 7.98
CA GLN A 189 17.34 2.30 6.54
C GLN A 189 18.44 1.36 6.03
N GLN A 190 19.66 1.49 6.53
CA GLN A 190 20.75 0.57 6.22
C GLN A 190 20.40 -0.87 6.64
N GLN A 191 19.88 -1.05 7.85
CA GLN A 191 19.44 -2.35 8.36
C GLN A 191 18.35 -2.97 7.46
N VAL A 192 17.38 -2.16 7.05
CA VAL A 192 16.32 -2.59 6.12
C VAL A 192 16.91 -3.07 4.80
N VAL A 193 17.83 -2.31 4.20
CA VAL A 193 18.47 -2.69 2.93
C VAL A 193 19.27 -3.97 3.04
N GLU A 194 20.14 -4.08 4.06
CA GLU A 194 20.98 -5.27 4.28
C GLU A 194 20.14 -6.52 4.50
N THR A 195 19.09 -6.41 5.32
CA THR A 195 18.20 -7.53 5.63
C THR A 195 17.38 -7.94 4.41
N ARG A 196 16.80 -7.00 3.66
CA ARG A 196 16.06 -7.30 2.42
C ARG A 196 16.93 -7.97 1.37
N ARG A 197 18.17 -7.48 1.18
CA ARG A 197 19.13 -8.11 0.26
C ARG A 197 19.41 -9.56 0.63
N ARG A 198 19.61 -9.82 1.90
CA ARG A 198 19.88 -11.16 2.40
C ARG A 198 18.68 -12.11 2.29
N VAL A 199 17.48 -11.63 2.60
CA VAL A 199 16.27 -12.47 2.68
C VAL A 199 15.53 -12.57 1.35
N GLN A 200 15.45 -11.48 0.59
CA GLN A 200 14.61 -11.35 -0.63
C GLN A 200 15.45 -11.23 -1.91
N GLY A 201 16.75 -10.86 -1.77
CA GLY A 201 17.67 -10.65 -2.89
C GLY A 201 17.56 -9.27 -3.52
N ASP A 202 18.58 -8.90 -4.32
CA ASP A 202 18.70 -7.55 -4.94
C ASP A 202 17.63 -7.28 -6.00
N ASN A 203 17.07 -8.31 -6.63
CA ASN A 203 16.08 -8.16 -7.71
C ASN A 203 14.64 -7.98 -7.20
N ASP A 204 14.39 -8.19 -5.91
CA ASP A 204 13.07 -7.99 -5.32
C ASP A 204 12.64 -6.52 -5.39
N PRO A 205 11.38 -6.22 -5.77
CA PRO A 205 10.89 -4.84 -5.89
C PRO A 205 10.99 -4.02 -4.60
N ALA A 206 10.71 -4.64 -3.44
CA ALA A 206 10.79 -3.96 -2.15
C ALA A 206 12.25 -3.71 -1.73
N THR A 207 13.16 -4.62 -2.08
CA THR A 207 14.61 -4.41 -1.90
C THR A 207 15.08 -3.22 -2.72
N ARG A 208 14.71 -3.16 -4.00
CA ARG A 208 15.09 -2.03 -4.87
C ARG A 208 14.53 -0.69 -4.39
N ALA A 209 13.29 -0.69 -3.90
CA ALA A 209 12.68 0.51 -3.31
C ALA A 209 13.44 0.97 -2.05
N ALA A 210 13.82 0.04 -1.17
CA ALA A 210 14.58 0.34 0.03
C ALA A 210 15.98 0.90 -0.30
N VAL A 211 16.67 0.33 -1.31
CA VAL A 211 17.96 0.82 -1.82
C VAL A 211 17.81 2.24 -2.37
N ALA A 212 16.79 2.50 -3.19
CA ALA A 212 16.55 3.83 -3.76
C ALA A 212 16.32 4.89 -2.66
N ALA A 213 15.58 4.55 -1.60
CA ALA A 213 15.38 5.42 -0.45
C ALA A 213 16.72 5.69 0.29
N PHE A 214 17.53 4.66 0.47
CA PHE A 214 18.84 4.78 1.11
C PHE A 214 19.80 5.64 0.29
N ASP A 215 19.84 5.48 -1.04
CA ASP A 215 20.67 6.28 -1.94
C ASP A 215 20.29 7.79 -1.88
N ILE A 216 19.01 8.11 -1.65
CA ILE A 216 18.57 9.50 -1.44
C ILE A 216 19.15 10.03 -0.12
N MET A 217 19.03 9.27 0.98
CA MET A 217 19.59 9.66 2.28
C MET A 217 21.10 9.87 2.22
N GLN A 218 21.82 9.00 1.50
CA GLN A 218 23.28 9.14 1.32
C GLN A 218 23.63 10.44 0.59
N ARG A 219 22.97 10.74 -0.52
CA ARG A 219 23.21 11.96 -1.30
C ARG A 219 22.93 13.23 -0.49
N ASP A 220 21.84 13.24 0.29
CA ASP A 220 21.46 14.39 1.12
C ASP A 220 22.39 14.58 2.31
N ALA A 221 23.04 13.49 2.78
CA ALA A 221 24.04 13.54 3.84
C ALA A 221 25.45 13.95 3.35
N GLY A 222 25.66 13.99 2.01
CA GLY A 222 26.96 14.38 1.42
C GLY A 222 27.99 13.26 1.34
N TYR A 223 27.53 11.99 1.34
CA TYR A 223 28.35 10.81 1.10
C TYR A 223 28.39 10.43 -0.37
#